data_d5ee99282f1db7549f62a1428c788603
#
_entry.id   d5ee99282f1db7549f62a1428c788603
#
_cell.length_a   1.000
_cell.length_b   1.000
_cell.length_c   1.000
_cell.angle_alpha   90.00
_cell.angle_beta   90.00
_cell.angle_gamma   90.00
#
_symmetry.space_group_name_H-M   'P 1'
#
loop_
_entity.id
_entity.type
_entity.pdbx_description
1 polymer ?
#
loop_
_entity_poly.entity_id
_entity_poly.type
_entity_poly.pdbx_seq_one_letter_code
_entity_poly.pdbx_strand_id
1 'polypeptide(L)'
;MSNRVHEPLLPPKDIIPFSTPTLTSQQEQMQKEVQAHFSKDGYKIPGIEEEKGELLEEEKFWLSYECQLRYLRATKWKLAEAIKRLEATLKWRREYGVYTEVTASQVEPEAVTGKQVLFGYDVNGRPGYYMIPSRQNTEESPRQVQHVVWMLERCIDLMDANVESLALLINFADKGKNPSMTTARTVLSILQDHYPERLGKALIINVPFIVNMFFKVITPFIDPITVQKLKFNPNVVKDGLFTPDMVMKEWWGGDQDFEYTHEKYWPKLVEICEQRKTRWMENWRRLGGTVGISEVKYKSDTVQVPAADVEEKKAATAEAPVVTQPAI
;
A
#
# COMPACT_ATOMS: atom_id res chain seq x y z
N MET A 1 -19.94 -25.07 17.71
CA MET A 1 -20.38 -23.77 17.15
C MET A 1 -19.24 -23.32 16.29
N SER A 2 -19.46 -23.07 14.99
CA SER A 2 -18.43 -22.49 14.12
C SER A 2 -18.09 -21.10 14.67
N ASN A 3 -16.81 -20.87 14.94
CA ASN A 3 -16.36 -19.56 15.43
C ASN A 3 -16.15 -18.67 14.18
N ARG A 4 -17.25 -18.08 13.67
CA ARG A 4 -17.21 -17.22 12.50
C ARG A 4 -16.38 -15.98 12.75
N VAL A 5 -15.54 -15.65 11.79
CA VAL A 5 -14.68 -14.48 11.80
C VAL A 5 -15.31 -13.39 10.92
N HIS A 6 -15.41 -12.18 11.45
CA HIS A 6 -16.01 -11.04 10.75
C HIS A 6 -15.05 -9.86 10.58
N GLU A 7 -13.85 -9.95 11.13
CA GLU A 7 -12.87 -8.88 11.19
C GLU A 7 -11.61 -9.25 10.40
N PRO A 8 -10.80 -8.26 9.95
CA PRO A 8 -9.50 -8.53 9.36
C PRO A 8 -8.58 -9.25 10.34
N LEU A 9 -7.78 -10.19 9.84
CA LEU A 9 -6.73 -10.81 10.65
C LEU A 9 -5.54 -9.84 10.80
N LEU A 10 -4.85 -9.95 11.93
CA LEU A 10 -3.58 -9.25 12.15
C LEU A 10 -2.44 -10.02 11.49
N PRO A 11 -1.31 -9.35 11.13
CA PRO A 11 -0.14 -10.03 10.60
C PRO A 11 0.35 -11.14 11.53
N PRO A 12 0.70 -12.31 10.99
CA PRO A 12 1.30 -13.38 11.79
C PRO A 12 2.67 -12.94 12.33
N LYS A 13 2.98 -13.34 13.56
CA LYS A 13 4.23 -12.93 14.23
C LYS A 13 5.49 -13.61 13.67
N ASP A 14 5.33 -14.80 13.08
CA ASP A 14 6.43 -15.66 12.62
C ASP A 14 6.62 -15.59 11.10
N ILE A 15 6.56 -14.39 10.52
CA ILE A 15 6.83 -14.18 9.11
C ILE A 15 8.32 -14.35 8.85
N ILE A 16 8.67 -15.14 7.83
CA ILE A 16 10.04 -15.14 7.29
C ILE A 16 10.20 -13.85 6.48
N PRO A 17 10.99 -12.88 6.96
CA PRO A 17 11.17 -11.62 6.26
C PRO A 17 11.74 -11.87 4.86
N PHE A 18 11.26 -11.09 3.88
CA PHE A 18 11.96 -11.05 2.60
C PHE A 18 13.39 -10.56 2.84
N SER A 19 14.36 -11.33 2.36
CA SER A 19 15.72 -10.80 2.29
C SER A 19 15.74 -9.67 1.27
N THR A 20 15.99 -8.46 1.73
CA THR A 20 16.20 -7.32 0.83
C THR A 20 17.45 -7.63 -0.01
N PRO A 21 17.34 -7.62 -1.35
CA PRO A 21 18.51 -7.87 -2.19
C PRO A 21 19.60 -6.85 -1.87
N THR A 22 20.83 -7.30 -1.73
CA THR A 22 21.99 -6.42 -1.58
C THR A 22 22.13 -5.55 -2.83
N LEU A 23 22.13 -4.25 -2.66
CA LEU A 23 22.34 -3.31 -3.74
C LEU A 23 23.81 -3.29 -4.18
N THR A 24 24.05 -3.08 -5.46
CA THR A 24 25.39 -2.75 -5.94
C THR A 24 25.73 -1.30 -5.56
N SER A 25 27.02 -0.96 -5.52
CA SER A 25 27.44 0.43 -5.22
C SER A 25 26.82 1.46 -6.17
N GLN A 26 26.61 1.08 -7.45
CA GLN A 26 25.92 1.96 -8.41
C GLN A 26 24.44 2.15 -8.06
N GLN A 27 23.76 1.10 -7.62
CA GLN A 27 22.36 1.16 -7.21
C GLN A 27 22.16 1.97 -5.93
N GLU A 28 23.08 1.82 -4.98
CA GLU A 28 23.12 2.66 -3.77
C GLU A 28 23.32 4.14 -4.11
N GLN A 29 24.22 4.43 -5.04
CA GLN A 29 24.44 5.79 -5.50
C GLN A 29 23.20 6.39 -6.15
N MET A 30 22.52 5.64 -7.03
CA MET A 30 21.27 6.08 -7.66
C MET A 30 20.18 6.36 -6.64
N GLN A 31 20.05 5.53 -5.58
CA GLN A 31 19.09 5.76 -4.51
C GLN A 31 19.42 7.05 -3.74
N LYS A 32 20.69 7.30 -3.42
CA LYS A 32 21.12 8.55 -2.77
C LYS A 32 20.82 9.78 -3.64
N GLU A 33 20.97 9.67 -4.96
CA GLU A 33 20.66 10.74 -5.89
C GLU A 33 19.15 11.03 -5.97
N VAL A 34 18.29 9.99 -5.95
CA VAL A 34 16.83 10.17 -5.83
C VAL A 34 16.49 10.88 -4.53
N GLN A 35 17.03 10.40 -3.41
CA GLN A 35 16.79 11.03 -2.10
C GLN A 35 17.24 12.49 -2.08
N ALA A 36 18.45 12.78 -2.58
CA ALA A 36 18.98 14.14 -2.67
C ALA A 36 18.12 15.04 -3.54
N HIS A 37 17.55 14.52 -4.64
CA HIS A 37 16.65 15.28 -5.51
C HIS A 37 15.42 15.81 -4.78
N PHE A 38 14.74 14.95 -4.00
CA PHE A 38 13.53 15.32 -3.28
C PHE A 38 13.80 16.01 -1.93
N SER A 39 15.04 16.00 -1.46
CA SER A 39 15.47 16.65 -0.21
C SER A 39 16.13 18.02 -0.44
N LYS A 40 16.17 18.53 -1.69
CA LYS A 40 16.71 19.86 -1.97
C LYS A 40 15.90 20.94 -1.29
N ASP A 41 16.60 21.94 -0.76
CA ASP A 41 15.95 23.14 -0.23
C ASP A 41 15.09 23.80 -1.33
N GLY A 42 13.86 24.15 -0.97
CA GLY A 42 12.91 24.74 -1.91
C GLY A 42 12.45 23.81 -3.05
N TYR A 43 12.61 22.48 -2.90
CA TYR A 43 12.07 21.54 -3.89
C TYR A 43 10.56 21.72 -4.05
N LYS A 44 10.12 21.78 -5.30
CA LYS A 44 8.69 21.87 -5.66
C LYS A 44 8.34 20.81 -6.70
N ILE A 45 7.16 20.21 -6.56
CA ILE A 45 6.65 19.20 -7.48
C ILE A 45 6.37 19.87 -8.84
N PRO A 46 6.96 19.42 -9.95
CA PRO A 46 6.73 19.98 -11.27
C PRO A 46 5.26 19.91 -11.71
N GLY A 47 4.74 21.00 -12.24
CA GLY A 47 3.35 21.08 -12.74
C GLY A 47 2.29 21.20 -11.65
N ILE A 48 2.69 21.53 -10.43
CA ILE A 48 1.82 22.03 -9.35
C ILE A 48 2.04 23.56 -9.26
N GLU A 49 1.00 24.31 -8.90
CA GLU A 49 1.10 25.76 -8.65
C GLU A 49 2.25 26.06 -7.68
N GLU A 50 3.04 27.08 -7.97
CA GLU A 50 4.29 27.34 -7.25
C GLU A 50 4.11 27.48 -5.73
N GLU A 51 3.03 28.12 -5.31
CA GLU A 51 2.69 28.35 -3.90
C GLU A 51 2.31 27.07 -3.15
N LYS A 52 1.86 26.05 -3.89
CA LYS A 52 1.45 24.74 -3.38
C LYS A 52 2.44 23.62 -3.70
N GLY A 53 3.55 23.95 -4.36
CA GLY A 53 4.49 22.97 -4.92
C GLY A 53 5.32 22.21 -3.87
N GLU A 54 5.48 22.73 -2.66
CA GLU A 54 6.27 22.09 -1.60
C GLU A 54 5.69 20.72 -1.19
N LEU A 55 6.57 19.81 -0.79
CA LEU A 55 6.16 18.49 -0.32
C LEU A 55 5.37 18.59 0.98
N LEU A 56 4.17 18.01 0.99
CA LEU A 56 3.38 17.79 2.19
C LEU A 56 4.09 16.78 3.12
N GLU A 57 3.71 16.76 4.39
CA GLU A 57 4.27 15.80 5.36
C GLU A 57 3.99 14.36 4.94
N GLU A 58 2.78 14.05 4.47
CA GLU A 58 2.38 12.75 3.96
C GLU A 58 3.17 12.32 2.73
N GLU A 59 3.62 13.26 1.91
CA GLU A 59 4.45 12.98 0.73
C GLU A 59 5.90 12.71 1.10
N LYS A 60 6.44 13.44 2.08
CA LYS A 60 7.76 13.14 2.64
C LYS A 60 7.79 11.75 3.28
N PHE A 61 6.74 11.40 4.02
CA PHE A 61 6.55 10.07 4.59
C PHE A 61 6.43 8.99 3.51
N TRP A 62 5.63 9.24 2.45
CA TRP A 62 5.44 8.32 1.33
C TRP A 62 6.74 8.10 0.55
N LEU A 63 7.61 9.11 0.42
CA LEU A 63 8.92 9.04 -0.22
C LEU A 63 9.95 8.29 0.63
N SER A 64 9.58 7.16 1.24
CA SER A 64 10.47 6.29 2.01
C SER A 64 11.62 5.74 1.16
N TYR A 65 12.66 5.23 1.82
CA TYR A 65 13.79 4.56 1.16
C TYR A 65 13.30 3.42 0.23
N GLU A 66 12.40 2.58 0.73
CA GLU A 66 11.84 1.46 -0.02
C GLU A 66 10.93 1.93 -1.16
N CYS A 67 10.19 3.04 -0.98
CA CYS A 67 9.42 3.64 -2.06
C CYS A 67 10.33 4.05 -3.22
N GLN A 68 11.42 4.73 -2.96
CA GLN A 68 12.39 5.14 -3.97
C GLN A 68 12.99 3.93 -4.70
N LEU A 69 13.32 2.86 -3.98
CA LEU A 69 13.81 1.61 -4.56
C LEU A 69 12.79 0.94 -5.47
N ARG A 70 11.49 0.94 -5.12
CA ARG A 70 10.43 0.40 -5.98
C ARG A 70 10.39 1.10 -7.34
N TYR A 71 10.50 2.41 -7.35
CA TYR A 71 10.51 3.18 -8.60
C TYR A 71 11.79 2.98 -9.40
N LEU A 72 12.95 2.88 -8.77
CA LEU A 72 14.21 2.54 -9.42
C LEU A 72 14.15 1.15 -10.07
N ARG A 73 13.65 0.13 -9.35
CA ARG A 73 13.47 -1.21 -9.91
C ARG A 73 12.49 -1.21 -11.09
N ALA A 74 11.35 -0.54 -10.93
CA ALA A 74 10.31 -0.47 -11.96
C ALA A 74 10.77 0.23 -13.26
N THR A 75 11.74 1.14 -13.16
CA THR A 75 12.37 1.82 -14.30
C THR A 75 13.68 1.16 -14.73
N LYS A 76 13.96 -0.07 -14.24
CA LYS A 76 15.19 -0.81 -14.55
C LYS A 76 16.45 0.02 -14.26
N TRP A 77 16.45 0.72 -13.13
CA TRP A 77 17.54 1.58 -12.64
C TRP A 77 17.91 2.74 -13.57
N LYS A 78 16.96 3.27 -14.32
CA LYS A 78 17.13 4.50 -15.09
C LYS A 78 16.74 5.69 -14.21
N LEU A 79 17.73 6.33 -13.61
CA LEU A 79 17.57 7.37 -12.60
C LEU A 79 16.60 8.48 -13.01
N ALA A 80 16.80 9.09 -14.19
CA ALA A 80 15.96 10.19 -14.67
C ALA A 80 14.48 9.76 -14.85
N GLU A 81 14.25 8.53 -15.33
CA GLU A 81 12.90 7.96 -15.48
C GLU A 81 12.25 7.69 -14.10
N ALA A 82 13.02 7.22 -13.11
CA ALA A 82 12.54 6.99 -11.75
C ALA A 82 12.11 8.31 -11.09
N ILE A 83 12.94 9.36 -11.17
CA ILE A 83 12.60 10.69 -10.64
C ILE A 83 11.35 11.23 -11.30
N LYS A 84 11.30 11.25 -12.63
CA LYS A 84 10.13 11.74 -13.40
C LYS A 84 8.85 10.99 -13.02
N ARG A 85 8.93 9.68 -12.81
CA ARG A 85 7.77 8.85 -12.43
C ARG A 85 7.33 9.10 -10.98
N LEU A 86 8.27 9.33 -10.05
CA LEU A 86 7.96 9.74 -8.69
C LEU A 86 7.26 11.09 -8.66
N GLU A 87 7.76 12.08 -9.39
CA GLU A 87 7.15 13.41 -9.54
C GLU A 87 5.72 13.32 -10.13
N ALA A 88 5.55 12.53 -11.18
CA ALA A 88 4.24 12.31 -11.78
C ALA A 88 3.27 11.64 -10.78
N THR A 89 3.75 10.72 -9.94
CA THR A 89 2.90 10.09 -8.92
C THR A 89 2.57 11.04 -7.78
N LEU A 90 3.50 11.86 -7.30
CA LEU A 90 3.20 12.88 -6.29
C LEU A 90 2.12 13.86 -6.78
N LYS A 91 2.26 14.34 -8.02
CA LYS A 91 1.24 15.18 -8.66
C LYS A 91 -0.10 14.47 -8.75
N TRP A 92 -0.12 13.23 -9.27
CA TRP A 92 -1.34 12.43 -9.38
C TRP A 92 -2.01 12.20 -8.02
N ARG A 93 -1.26 11.89 -6.96
CA ARG A 93 -1.82 11.67 -5.61
C ARG A 93 -2.59 12.88 -5.10
N ARG A 94 -2.11 14.10 -5.41
CA ARG A 94 -2.81 15.35 -5.08
C ARG A 94 -4.05 15.56 -5.93
N GLU A 95 -3.90 15.47 -7.26
CA GLU A 95 -4.99 15.71 -8.21
C GLU A 95 -6.11 14.67 -8.09
N TYR A 96 -5.76 13.43 -7.76
CA TYR A 96 -6.72 12.36 -7.50
C TYR A 96 -7.39 12.47 -6.12
N GLY A 97 -6.90 13.32 -5.25
CA GLY A 97 -7.41 13.51 -3.90
C GLY A 97 -7.09 12.37 -2.93
N VAL A 98 -5.97 11.64 -3.10
CA VAL A 98 -5.61 10.49 -2.24
C VAL A 98 -5.53 10.89 -0.77
N TYR A 99 -5.16 12.14 -0.48
CA TYR A 99 -5.02 12.65 0.88
C TYR A 99 -6.27 13.37 1.42
N THR A 100 -7.21 13.77 0.55
CA THR A 100 -8.32 14.68 0.90
C THR A 100 -9.70 14.14 0.55
N GLU A 101 -9.86 13.52 -0.62
CA GLU A 101 -11.16 13.13 -1.18
C GLU A 101 -11.43 11.63 -1.07
N VAL A 102 -10.38 10.80 -1.26
CA VAL A 102 -10.48 9.33 -1.23
C VAL A 102 -10.50 8.85 0.23
N THR A 103 -11.56 9.20 0.95
CA THR A 103 -11.75 8.88 2.38
C THR A 103 -12.59 7.61 2.59
N ALA A 104 -12.53 7.04 3.80
CA ALA A 104 -13.35 5.88 4.17
C ALA A 104 -14.84 6.14 3.92
N SER A 105 -15.36 7.29 4.37
CA SER A 105 -16.78 7.66 4.20
C SER A 105 -17.19 7.88 2.74
N GLN A 106 -16.29 8.42 1.90
CA GLN A 106 -16.56 8.61 0.47
C GLN A 106 -16.71 7.29 -0.26
N VAL A 107 -15.91 6.28 0.07
CA VAL A 107 -15.92 5.00 -0.65
C VAL A 107 -16.77 3.92 0.01
N GLU A 108 -17.24 4.11 1.24
CA GLU A 108 -18.02 3.14 2.02
C GLU A 108 -19.21 2.55 1.27
N PRO A 109 -20.01 3.33 0.47
CA PRO A 109 -21.11 2.75 -0.29
C PRO A 109 -20.69 1.63 -1.27
N GLU A 110 -19.43 1.62 -1.71
CA GLU A 110 -18.87 0.53 -2.52
C GLU A 110 -18.50 -0.70 -1.68
N ALA A 111 -18.25 -0.55 -0.40
CA ALA A 111 -17.79 -1.60 0.50
C ALA A 111 -18.92 -2.46 1.09
N VAL A 112 -20.16 -1.96 1.11
CA VAL A 112 -21.30 -2.54 1.86
C VAL A 112 -21.52 -4.04 1.66
N THR A 113 -21.24 -4.56 0.47
CA THR A 113 -21.43 -5.99 0.13
C THR A 113 -20.19 -6.85 0.32
N GLY A 114 -19.05 -6.24 0.68
CA GLY A 114 -17.80 -6.99 0.77
C GLY A 114 -17.27 -7.47 -0.58
N LYS A 115 -17.53 -6.71 -1.67
CA LYS A 115 -16.98 -7.04 -3.00
C LYS A 115 -15.46 -6.95 -3.07
N GLN A 116 -14.86 -6.21 -2.15
CA GLN A 116 -13.42 -6.15 -1.92
C GLN A 116 -13.16 -6.28 -0.41
N VAL A 117 -12.25 -7.17 -0.04
CA VAL A 117 -11.95 -7.47 1.37
C VAL A 117 -10.44 -7.64 1.54
N LEU A 118 -9.88 -7.09 2.61
CA LEU A 118 -8.51 -7.37 3.07
C LEU A 118 -8.59 -8.40 4.20
N PHE A 119 -8.01 -9.58 4.01
CA PHE A 119 -8.10 -10.65 4.99
C PHE A 119 -6.92 -11.61 4.89
N GLY A 120 -6.31 -11.90 6.04
CA GLY A 120 -5.20 -12.84 6.13
C GLY A 120 -3.95 -12.42 5.39
N TYR A 121 -2.96 -13.31 5.42
CA TYR A 121 -1.62 -13.05 4.88
C TYR A 121 -1.07 -14.31 4.21
N ASP A 122 -0.32 -14.13 3.12
CA ASP A 122 0.39 -15.24 2.49
C ASP A 122 1.61 -15.67 3.34
N VAL A 123 2.25 -16.79 2.98
CA VAL A 123 3.42 -17.32 3.70
C VAL A 123 4.62 -16.35 3.77
N ASN A 124 4.60 -15.30 2.98
CA ASN A 124 5.61 -14.24 2.99
C ASN A 124 5.12 -12.96 3.68
N GLY A 125 3.99 -13.01 4.39
CA GLY A 125 3.41 -11.88 5.10
C GLY A 125 2.74 -10.83 4.21
N ARG A 126 2.46 -11.15 2.94
CA ARG A 126 1.72 -10.25 2.06
C ARG A 126 0.25 -10.25 2.44
N PRO A 127 -0.36 -9.08 2.68
CA PRO A 127 -1.80 -9.02 2.92
C PRO A 127 -2.59 -9.61 1.76
N GLY A 128 -3.60 -10.40 2.08
CA GLY A 128 -4.56 -10.93 1.11
C GLY A 128 -5.60 -9.89 0.75
N TYR A 129 -5.66 -9.52 -0.53
CA TYR A 129 -6.66 -8.62 -1.08
C TYR A 129 -7.62 -9.40 -1.96
N TYR A 130 -8.83 -9.62 -1.45
CA TYR A 130 -9.88 -10.38 -2.13
C TYR A 130 -10.76 -9.48 -2.99
N MET A 131 -11.02 -9.90 -4.21
CA MET A 131 -11.99 -9.29 -5.12
C MET A 131 -13.05 -10.32 -5.52
N ILE A 132 -14.32 -9.99 -5.29
CA ILE A 132 -15.48 -10.85 -5.52
C ILE A 132 -16.48 -10.11 -6.41
N PRO A 133 -16.31 -10.15 -7.74
CA PRO A 133 -17.13 -9.40 -8.68
C PRO A 133 -18.64 -9.67 -8.58
N SER A 134 -19.05 -10.88 -8.16
CA SER A 134 -20.47 -11.22 -7.95
C SER A 134 -21.16 -10.38 -6.87
N ARG A 135 -20.38 -9.76 -5.99
CA ARG A 135 -20.91 -8.87 -4.92
C ARG A 135 -21.00 -7.39 -5.35
N GLN A 136 -20.84 -7.10 -6.66
CA GLN A 136 -20.97 -5.73 -7.17
C GLN A 136 -22.37 -5.17 -6.90
N ASN A 137 -22.46 -4.04 -6.21
CA ASN A 137 -23.70 -3.49 -5.63
C ASN A 137 -24.07 -2.10 -6.16
N THR A 138 -23.19 -1.45 -6.90
CA THR A 138 -23.39 -0.07 -7.39
C THR A 138 -23.32 -0.01 -8.90
N GLU A 139 -23.87 1.05 -9.50
CA GLU A 139 -23.64 1.36 -10.90
C GLU A 139 -22.22 1.90 -11.12
N GLU A 140 -21.72 1.77 -12.34
CA GLU A 140 -20.37 2.19 -12.70
C GLU A 140 -20.18 3.71 -12.49
N SER A 141 -19.19 4.09 -11.72
CA SER A 141 -18.89 5.47 -11.37
C SER A 141 -17.43 5.64 -10.99
N PRO A 142 -16.90 6.87 -10.96
CA PRO A 142 -15.54 7.16 -10.49
C PRO A 142 -15.28 6.62 -9.08
N ARG A 143 -16.30 6.58 -8.21
CA ARG A 143 -16.18 6.07 -6.84
C ARG A 143 -15.76 4.61 -6.78
N GLN A 144 -16.11 3.78 -7.77
CA GLN A 144 -15.61 2.40 -7.83
C GLN A 144 -14.09 2.34 -7.96
N VAL A 145 -13.51 3.21 -8.78
CA VAL A 145 -12.05 3.31 -8.93
C VAL A 145 -11.42 3.89 -7.66
N GLN A 146 -12.06 4.91 -7.07
CA GLN A 146 -11.62 5.46 -5.77
C GLN A 146 -11.62 4.39 -4.67
N HIS A 147 -12.63 3.51 -4.65
CA HIS A 147 -12.68 2.39 -3.70
C HIS A 147 -11.50 1.41 -3.90
N VAL A 148 -11.15 1.08 -5.16
CA VAL A 148 -9.96 0.25 -5.44
C VAL A 148 -8.68 0.93 -4.93
N VAL A 149 -8.52 2.22 -5.18
CA VAL A 149 -7.37 3.00 -4.70
C VAL A 149 -7.33 3.03 -3.17
N TRP A 150 -8.46 3.31 -2.52
CA TRP A 150 -8.57 3.33 -1.07
C TRP A 150 -8.21 1.97 -0.45
N MET A 151 -8.77 0.88 -0.97
CA MET A 151 -8.48 -0.48 -0.51
C MET A 151 -7.00 -0.85 -0.69
N LEU A 152 -6.37 -0.39 -1.78
CA LEU A 152 -4.94 -0.59 -2.00
C LEU A 152 -4.09 0.18 -1.00
N GLU A 153 -4.43 1.44 -0.69
CA GLU A 153 -3.77 2.22 0.37
C GLU A 153 -3.93 1.53 1.74
N ARG A 154 -5.13 1.01 2.07
CA ARG A 154 -5.33 0.21 3.30
C ARG A 154 -4.53 -1.08 3.30
N CYS A 155 -4.43 -1.73 2.15
CA CYS A 155 -3.59 -2.92 2.01
C CYS A 155 -2.11 -2.59 2.32
N ILE A 156 -1.62 -1.42 1.88
CA ILE A 156 -0.26 -0.94 2.18
C ILE A 156 -0.10 -0.65 3.68
N ASP A 157 -1.12 -0.10 4.34
CA ASP A 157 -1.12 0.12 5.80
C ASP A 157 -1.07 -1.21 6.59
N LEU A 158 -1.45 -2.33 5.97
CA LEU A 158 -1.36 -3.67 6.58
C LEU A 158 -0.01 -4.36 6.32
N MET A 159 0.86 -3.82 5.47
CA MET A 159 2.19 -4.39 5.20
C MET A 159 3.15 -4.08 6.33
N ASP A 160 3.70 -5.11 6.97
CA ASP A 160 4.75 -4.94 7.97
C ASP A 160 6.10 -4.56 7.34
N ALA A 161 7.10 -4.36 8.19
CA ALA A 161 8.47 -4.12 7.76
C ALA A 161 8.94 -5.24 6.80
N ASN A 162 9.67 -4.88 5.77
CA ASN A 162 10.15 -5.77 4.70
C ASN A 162 9.06 -6.40 3.81
N VAL A 163 7.79 -6.02 3.96
CA VAL A 163 6.72 -6.45 3.05
C VAL A 163 6.35 -5.30 2.14
N GLU A 164 6.61 -5.44 0.85
CA GLU A 164 6.40 -4.36 -0.13
C GLU A 164 5.23 -4.63 -1.10
N SER A 165 4.65 -5.84 -1.08
CA SER A 165 3.63 -6.25 -2.05
C SER A 165 2.49 -7.02 -1.42
N LEU A 166 1.39 -7.15 -2.15
CA LEU A 166 0.18 -7.85 -1.74
C LEU A 166 -0.03 -9.17 -2.50
N ALA A 167 -0.88 -10.03 -1.95
CA ALA A 167 -1.44 -11.18 -2.65
C ALA A 167 -2.89 -10.84 -3.06
N LEU A 168 -3.12 -10.72 -4.38
CA LEU A 168 -4.45 -10.46 -4.94
C LEU A 168 -5.17 -11.79 -5.17
N LEU A 169 -6.37 -11.94 -4.61
CA LEU A 169 -7.21 -13.14 -4.74
C LEU A 169 -8.52 -12.77 -5.42
N ILE A 170 -8.73 -13.20 -6.66
CA ILE A 170 -9.94 -12.88 -7.43
C ILE A 170 -10.77 -14.13 -7.59
N ASN A 171 -12.03 -14.07 -7.16
CA ASN A 171 -12.99 -15.15 -7.34
C ASN A 171 -14.13 -14.73 -8.28
N PHE A 172 -14.19 -15.33 -9.46
CA PHE A 172 -15.25 -15.12 -10.43
C PHE A 172 -16.42 -16.10 -10.29
N ALA A 173 -16.53 -16.82 -9.14
CA ALA A 173 -17.73 -17.62 -8.89
C ALA A 173 -18.97 -16.72 -8.89
N ASP A 174 -20.10 -17.32 -9.27
CA ASP A 174 -21.39 -16.68 -9.42
C ASP A 174 -21.46 -15.63 -10.56
N LYS A 175 -22.68 -15.30 -10.96
CA LYS A 175 -22.90 -14.31 -12.00
C LYS A 175 -22.82 -12.92 -11.40
N GLY A 176 -21.79 -12.16 -11.75
CA GLY A 176 -21.60 -10.76 -11.35
C GLY A 176 -21.50 -9.83 -12.56
N LYS A 177 -21.74 -8.54 -12.33
CA LYS A 177 -21.41 -7.51 -13.32
C LYS A 177 -19.90 -7.31 -13.31
N ASN A 178 -19.22 -7.68 -14.38
CA ASN A 178 -17.82 -7.32 -14.56
C ASN A 178 -17.70 -5.82 -14.83
N PRO A 179 -16.61 -5.18 -14.39
CA PRO A 179 -16.37 -3.78 -14.75
C PRO A 179 -16.27 -3.64 -16.28
N SER A 180 -16.61 -2.46 -16.78
CA SER A 180 -16.40 -2.17 -18.20
C SER A 180 -14.91 -2.24 -18.56
N MET A 181 -14.62 -2.42 -19.85
CA MET A 181 -13.23 -2.38 -20.36
C MET A 181 -12.55 -1.05 -20.05
N THR A 182 -13.32 0.04 -20.04
CA THR A 182 -12.82 1.38 -19.71
C THR A 182 -12.38 1.44 -18.25
N THR A 183 -13.24 1.04 -17.32
CA THR A 183 -12.93 1.00 -15.89
C THR A 183 -11.74 0.07 -15.60
N ALA A 184 -11.71 -1.12 -16.21
CA ALA A 184 -10.61 -2.04 -16.04
C ALA A 184 -9.27 -1.46 -16.53
N ARG A 185 -9.26 -0.75 -17.67
CA ARG A 185 -8.07 -0.06 -18.18
C ARG A 185 -7.65 1.09 -17.27
N THR A 186 -8.58 1.88 -16.77
CA THR A 186 -8.29 2.97 -15.82
C THR A 186 -7.62 2.43 -14.55
N VAL A 187 -8.17 1.38 -13.95
CA VAL A 187 -7.56 0.72 -12.78
C VAL A 187 -6.17 0.21 -13.12
N LEU A 188 -6.01 -0.48 -14.26
CA LEU A 188 -4.70 -1.02 -14.67
C LEU A 188 -3.66 0.09 -14.86
N SER A 189 -4.02 1.21 -15.52
CA SER A 189 -3.14 2.37 -15.70
C SER A 189 -2.73 2.94 -14.34
N ILE A 190 -3.67 3.18 -13.42
CA ILE A 190 -3.37 3.67 -12.07
C ILE A 190 -2.37 2.74 -11.35
N LEU A 191 -2.61 1.43 -11.40
CA LEU A 191 -1.74 0.45 -10.76
C LEU A 191 -0.34 0.42 -11.38
N GLN A 192 -0.28 0.43 -12.71
CA GLN A 192 1.00 0.41 -13.43
C GLN A 192 1.79 1.70 -13.23
N ASP A 193 1.14 2.85 -13.27
CA ASP A 193 1.81 4.14 -13.24
C ASP A 193 2.21 4.57 -11.82
N HIS A 194 1.32 4.31 -10.83
CA HIS A 194 1.45 4.89 -9.49
C HIS A 194 1.72 3.90 -8.36
N TYR A 195 1.55 2.59 -8.61
CA TYR A 195 1.77 1.54 -7.60
C TYR A 195 2.75 0.46 -8.08
N PRO A 196 3.95 0.85 -8.58
CA PRO A 196 4.92 -0.12 -9.07
C PRO A 196 5.34 -1.09 -7.97
N GLU A 197 5.63 -2.36 -8.36
CA GLU A 197 6.12 -3.43 -7.48
C GLU A 197 5.16 -3.85 -6.35
N ARG A 198 3.90 -3.33 -6.33
CA ARG A 198 2.92 -3.63 -5.28
C ARG A 198 2.21 -4.97 -5.47
N LEU A 199 2.23 -5.58 -6.65
CA LEU A 199 1.68 -6.92 -6.87
C LEU A 199 2.75 -7.99 -6.61
N GLY A 200 2.53 -8.83 -5.60
CA GLY A 200 3.36 -10.00 -5.31
C GLY A 200 2.87 -11.26 -6.04
N LYS A 201 1.58 -11.53 -5.96
CA LYS A 201 0.90 -12.65 -6.63
C LYS A 201 -0.52 -12.22 -7.00
N ALA A 202 -1.08 -12.79 -8.08
CA ALA A 202 -2.50 -12.71 -8.40
C ALA A 202 -3.03 -14.13 -8.59
N LEU A 203 -3.93 -14.53 -7.71
CA LEU A 203 -4.52 -15.86 -7.63
C LEU A 203 -5.98 -15.75 -8.09
N ILE A 204 -6.32 -16.40 -9.19
CA ILE A 204 -7.59 -16.18 -9.88
C ILE A 204 -8.30 -17.52 -10.01
N ILE A 205 -9.51 -17.61 -9.43
CA ILE A 205 -10.31 -18.84 -9.45
C ILE A 205 -11.66 -18.63 -10.13
N ASN A 206 -12.27 -19.75 -10.53
CA ASN A 206 -13.61 -19.81 -11.15
C ASN A 206 -13.76 -18.89 -12.38
N VAL A 207 -12.71 -18.85 -13.22
CA VAL A 207 -12.63 -17.92 -14.36
C VAL A 207 -13.61 -18.32 -15.47
N PRO A 208 -14.65 -17.52 -15.77
CA PRO A 208 -15.53 -17.76 -16.89
C PRO A 208 -14.77 -17.64 -18.23
N PHE A 209 -15.28 -18.33 -19.26
CA PHE A 209 -14.65 -18.30 -20.59
C PHE A 209 -14.45 -16.89 -21.13
N ILE A 210 -15.43 -16.01 -20.93
CA ILE A 210 -15.36 -14.60 -21.39
C ILE A 210 -14.23 -13.81 -20.67
N VAL A 211 -13.99 -14.10 -19.41
CA VAL A 211 -12.90 -13.47 -18.63
C VAL A 211 -11.54 -14.02 -19.09
N ASN A 212 -11.47 -15.31 -19.46
CA ASN A 212 -10.27 -15.87 -20.08
C ASN A 212 -9.93 -15.17 -21.39
N MET A 213 -10.93 -14.87 -22.23
CA MET A 213 -10.73 -14.09 -23.46
C MET A 213 -10.24 -12.67 -23.13
N PHE A 214 -10.82 -12.05 -22.11
CA PHE A 214 -10.38 -10.74 -21.63
C PHE A 214 -8.89 -10.76 -21.23
N PHE A 215 -8.46 -11.72 -20.42
CA PHE A 215 -7.04 -11.86 -20.05
C PHE A 215 -6.14 -12.03 -21.28
N LYS A 216 -6.54 -12.80 -22.27
CA LYS A 216 -5.77 -12.92 -23.53
C LYS A 216 -5.61 -11.58 -24.25
N VAL A 217 -6.64 -10.73 -24.22
CA VAL A 217 -6.60 -9.40 -24.86
C VAL A 217 -5.76 -8.41 -24.08
N ILE A 218 -5.77 -8.44 -22.74
CA ILE A 218 -5.04 -7.47 -21.92
C ILE A 218 -3.60 -7.89 -21.61
N THR A 219 -3.29 -9.20 -21.62
CA THR A 219 -1.94 -9.73 -21.30
C THR A 219 -0.81 -9.05 -22.10
N PRO A 220 -0.96 -8.73 -23.40
CA PRO A 220 0.07 -8.00 -24.14
C PRO A 220 0.37 -6.58 -23.61
N PHE A 221 -0.55 -6.00 -22.83
CA PHE A 221 -0.40 -4.69 -22.21
C PHE A 221 0.10 -4.74 -20.77
N ILE A 222 0.24 -5.94 -20.22
CA ILE A 222 0.74 -6.17 -18.87
C ILE A 222 2.25 -6.44 -18.96
N ASP A 223 3.02 -5.83 -18.03
CA ASP A 223 4.44 -6.11 -17.92
C ASP A 223 4.71 -7.62 -17.77
N PRO A 224 5.68 -8.20 -18.50
CA PRO A 224 5.97 -9.63 -18.47
C PRO A 224 6.27 -10.20 -17.07
N ILE A 225 6.90 -9.41 -16.19
CA ILE A 225 7.15 -9.80 -14.79
C ILE A 225 5.82 -9.92 -14.04
N THR A 226 4.88 -9.04 -14.30
CA THR A 226 3.54 -9.08 -13.72
C THR A 226 2.76 -10.29 -14.22
N VAL A 227 2.87 -10.67 -15.50
CA VAL A 227 2.23 -11.89 -16.05
C VAL A 227 2.69 -13.15 -15.32
N GLN A 228 3.96 -13.25 -14.96
CA GLN A 228 4.51 -14.39 -14.22
C GLN A 228 3.95 -14.52 -12.79
N LYS A 229 3.36 -13.45 -12.25
CA LYS A 229 2.72 -13.45 -10.92
C LYS A 229 1.28 -13.97 -10.95
N LEU A 230 0.70 -14.19 -12.14
CA LEU A 230 -0.65 -14.69 -12.31
C LEU A 230 -0.70 -16.21 -12.16
N LYS A 231 -1.59 -16.73 -11.31
CA LYS A 231 -1.89 -18.16 -11.18
C LYS A 231 -3.41 -18.37 -11.31
N PHE A 232 -3.78 -19.26 -12.21
CA PHE A 232 -5.18 -19.61 -12.44
C PHE A 232 -5.54 -20.92 -11.74
N ASN A 233 -6.64 -20.90 -10.99
CA ASN A 233 -7.17 -22.01 -10.19
C ASN A 233 -6.11 -22.71 -9.30
N PRO A 234 -5.27 -21.96 -8.54
CA PRO A 234 -4.32 -22.58 -7.61
C PRO A 234 -5.06 -23.21 -6.42
N ASN A 235 -4.49 -24.26 -5.84
CA ASN A 235 -4.85 -24.68 -4.50
C ASN A 235 -3.91 -23.96 -3.53
N VAL A 236 -4.38 -22.82 -2.97
CA VAL A 236 -3.50 -21.89 -2.26
C VAL A 236 -2.84 -22.48 -1.01
N VAL A 237 -3.49 -23.44 -0.35
CA VAL A 237 -2.96 -24.14 0.83
C VAL A 237 -1.99 -25.25 0.37
N LYS A 238 -2.43 -26.14 -0.52
CA LYS A 238 -1.61 -27.27 -1.00
C LYS A 238 -0.36 -26.80 -1.74
N ASP A 239 -0.48 -25.69 -2.48
CA ASP A 239 0.64 -25.09 -3.22
C ASP A 239 1.59 -24.27 -2.31
N GLY A 240 1.35 -24.25 -0.99
CA GLY A 240 2.18 -23.55 -0.01
C GLY A 240 2.18 -22.02 -0.18
N LEU A 241 1.08 -21.43 -0.67
CA LEU A 241 0.95 -20.00 -0.87
C LEU A 241 0.40 -19.30 0.37
N PHE A 242 -0.49 -19.99 1.09
CA PHE A 242 -1.08 -19.56 2.36
C PHE A 242 -1.06 -20.70 3.35
N THR A 243 -0.95 -20.40 4.64
CA THR A 243 -1.27 -21.35 5.71
C THR A 243 -2.79 -21.43 5.88
N PRO A 244 -3.36 -22.58 6.31
CA PRO A 244 -4.81 -22.76 6.45
C PRO A 244 -5.48 -21.72 7.35
N ASP A 245 -4.80 -21.30 8.41
CA ASP A 245 -5.26 -20.34 9.40
C ASP A 245 -5.25 -18.88 8.92
N MET A 246 -4.64 -18.59 7.76
CA MET A 246 -4.50 -17.25 7.17
C MET A 246 -5.32 -17.03 5.90
N VAL A 247 -6.15 -17.99 5.51
CA VAL A 247 -6.98 -17.90 4.30
C VAL A 247 -8.42 -18.38 4.54
N MET A 248 -9.36 -17.79 3.81
CA MET A 248 -10.78 -18.12 3.91
C MET A 248 -11.04 -19.57 3.56
N LYS A 249 -11.96 -20.20 4.32
CA LYS A 249 -12.44 -21.57 4.04
C LYS A 249 -13.25 -21.63 2.75
N GLU A 250 -14.19 -20.69 2.62
CA GLU A 250 -15.03 -20.60 1.44
C GLU A 250 -14.18 -20.30 0.20
N TRP A 251 -14.30 -21.10 -0.86
CA TRP A 251 -13.60 -20.98 -2.16
C TRP A 251 -12.08 -21.21 -2.13
N TRP A 252 -11.38 -20.99 -1.02
CA TRP A 252 -9.92 -20.99 -0.95
C TRP A 252 -9.33 -22.15 -0.17
N GLY A 253 -10.17 -22.91 0.54
CA GLY A 253 -9.77 -24.14 1.23
C GLY A 253 -8.94 -23.96 2.50
N GLY A 254 -9.02 -22.78 3.13
CA GLY A 254 -8.44 -22.53 4.44
C GLY A 254 -9.34 -22.94 5.60
N ASP A 255 -8.95 -22.57 6.81
CA ASP A 255 -9.67 -22.87 8.06
C ASP A 255 -10.56 -21.71 8.53
N GLN A 256 -10.35 -20.48 7.99
CA GLN A 256 -11.08 -19.30 8.43
C GLN A 256 -12.50 -19.28 7.88
N ASP A 257 -13.48 -19.50 8.77
CA ASP A 257 -14.92 -19.37 8.47
C ASP A 257 -15.30 -17.87 8.47
N PHE A 258 -14.79 -17.14 7.44
CA PHE A 258 -14.99 -15.72 7.33
C PHE A 258 -16.34 -15.40 6.69
N GLU A 259 -17.12 -14.55 7.37
CA GLU A 259 -18.37 -14.00 6.85
C GLU A 259 -18.32 -12.46 6.88
N TYR A 260 -18.46 -11.84 5.71
CA TYR A 260 -18.50 -10.38 5.64
C TYR A 260 -19.79 -9.85 6.26
N THR A 261 -19.65 -9.08 7.32
CA THR A 261 -20.70 -8.28 7.95
C THR A 261 -20.20 -6.84 8.01
N HIS A 262 -20.81 -5.95 7.22
CA HIS A 262 -20.30 -4.59 7.02
C HIS A 262 -20.07 -3.85 8.33
N GLU A 263 -21.05 -3.89 9.24
CA GLU A 263 -21.05 -3.18 10.52
C GLU A 263 -19.93 -3.64 11.47
N LYS A 264 -19.38 -4.85 11.24
CA LYS A 264 -18.26 -5.40 12.02
C LYS A 264 -16.94 -5.20 11.31
N TYR A 265 -16.92 -5.49 10.00
CA TYR A 265 -15.69 -5.50 9.22
C TYR A 265 -15.16 -4.10 8.93
N TRP A 266 -16.03 -3.22 8.39
CA TRP A 266 -15.59 -1.93 7.86
C TRP A 266 -15.00 -1.01 8.93
N PRO A 267 -15.68 -0.74 10.05
CA PRO A 267 -15.10 0.08 11.11
C PRO A 267 -13.80 -0.48 11.65
N LYS A 268 -13.69 -1.83 11.74
CA LYS A 268 -12.49 -2.47 12.25
C LYS A 268 -11.30 -2.36 11.29
N LEU A 269 -11.54 -2.49 9.99
CA LEU A 269 -10.50 -2.26 8.98
C LEU A 269 -9.98 -0.81 9.04
N VAL A 270 -10.90 0.16 9.10
CA VAL A 270 -10.54 1.58 9.20
C VAL A 270 -9.70 1.83 10.45
N GLU A 271 -10.17 1.36 11.61
CA GLU A 271 -9.48 1.51 12.90
C GLU A 271 -8.05 0.94 12.86
N ILE A 272 -7.89 -0.31 12.41
CA ILE A 272 -6.57 -0.97 12.35
C ILE A 272 -5.61 -0.17 11.46
N CYS A 273 -6.06 0.25 10.27
CA CYS A 273 -5.22 0.97 9.33
C CYS A 273 -4.82 2.36 9.85
N GLU A 274 -5.77 3.09 10.45
CA GLU A 274 -5.50 4.40 11.05
C GLU A 274 -4.53 4.32 12.22
N GLN A 275 -4.71 3.37 13.13
CA GLN A 275 -3.79 3.15 14.26
C GLN A 275 -2.38 2.84 13.78
N ARG A 276 -2.23 1.96 12.77
CA ARG A 276 -0.92 1.61 12.21
C ARG A 276 -0.27 2.82 11.54
N LYS A 277 -1.00 3.52 10.68
CA LYS A 277 -0.50 4.70 9.97
C LYS A 277 -0.08 5.80 10.95
N THR A 278 -0.91 6.10 11.96
CA THR A 278 -0.62 7.11 13.00
C THR A 278 0.67 6.76 13.73
N ARG A 279 0.80 5.53 14.23
CA ARG A 279 2.02 5.05 14.91
C ARG A 279 3.27 5.19 14.02
N TRP A 280 3.17 4.81 12.76
CA TRP A 280 4.30 4.90 11.82
C TRP A 280 4.69 6.34 11.49
N MET A 281 3.70 7.23 11.33
CA MET A 281 3.94 8.66 11.16
C MET A 281 4.64 9.27 12.38
N GLU A 282 4.21 8.93 13.59
CA GLU A 282 4.86 9.36 14.82
C GLU A 282 6.31 8.86 14.91
N ASN A 283 6.55 7.58 14.61
CA ASN A 283 7.88 7.00 14.59
C ASN A 283 8.76 7.69 13.54
N TRP A 284 8.23 7.93 12.35
CA TRP A 284 8.93 8.64 11.27
C TRP A 284 9.30 10.07 11.68
N ARG A 285 8.40 10.81 12.37
CA ARG A 285 8.70 12.14 12.92
C ARG A 285 9.82 12.08 13.95
N ARG A 286 9.81 11.07 14.84
CA ARG A 286 10.90 10.85 15.81
C ARG A 286 12.25 10.54 15.15
N LEU A 287 12.25 9.99 13.97
CA LEU A 287 13.44 9.73 13.14
C LEU A 287 13.87 10.93 12.29
N GLY A 288 13.30 12.11 12.53
CA GLY A 288 13.66 13.35 11.85
C GLY A 288 12.65 13.83 10.81
N GLY A 289 11.63 13.06 10.44
CA GLY A 289 10.54 13.50 9.57
C GLY A 289 10.97 13.88 8.14
N THR A 290 11.98 13.22 7.58
CA THR A 290 12.56 13.56 6.28
C THR A 290 12.30 12.51 5.20
N VAL A 291 12.49 12.92 3.94
CA VAL A 291 12.49 12.02 2.79
C VAL A 291 13.53 10.92 2.93
N GLY A 292 13.23 9.69 2.52
CA GLY A 292 14.18 8.58 2.47
C GLY A 292 14.37 7.82 3.78
N ILE A 293 13.61 8.12 4.83
CA ILE A 293 13.60 7.28 6.03
C ILE A 293 13.06 5.90 5.67
N SER A 294 13.76 4.84 6.09
CA SER A 294 13.38 3.46 5.78
C SER A 294 12.09 3.04 6.48
N GLU A 295 11.20 2.36 5.74
CA GLU A 295 9.98 1.75 6.26
C GLU A 295 10.29 0.75 7.39
N VAL A 296 11.39 0.03 7.31
CA VAL A 296 11.84 -0.92 8.34
C VAL A 296 12.05 -0.22 9.67
N LYS A 297 12.61 1.00 9.67
CA LYS A 297 12.90 1.76 10.89
C LYS A 297 11.63 2.26 11.56
N TYR A 298 10.72 2.89 10.83
CA TYR A 298 9.53 3.47 11.44
C TYR A 298 8.37 2.49 11.65
N LYS A 299 8.40 1.33 10.98
CA LYS A 299 7.41 0.24 11.19
C LYS A 299 7.79 -0.68 12.35
N SER A 300 9.05 -0.62 12.85
CA SER A 300 9.47 -1.43 14.00
C SER A 300 8.77 -0.99 15.29
N ASP A 301 8.51 -1.93 16.20
CA ASP A 301 7.89 -1.64 17.51
C ASP A 301 8.84 -0.87 18.44
N THR A 302 10.15 -0.97 18.22
CA THR A 302 11.19 -0.26 18.99
C THR A 302 11.93 0.71 18.08
N VAL A 303 11.52 1.98 18.09
CA VAL A 303 12.29 3.04 17.41
C VAL A 303 13.47 3.45 18.29
N GLN A 304 14.68 3.05 17.89
CA GLN A 304 15.89 3.58 18.49
C GLN A 304 16.18 4.96 17.87
N VAL A 305 15.97 6.03 18.66
CA VAL A 305 16.38 7.38 18.28
C VAL A 305 17.91 7.43 18.38
N PRO A 306 18.64 7.90 17.34
CA PRO A 306 20.09 8.10 17.45
C PRO A 306 20.41 9.02 18.61
N ALA A 307 21.38 8.64 19.44
CA ALA A 307 21.72 9.36 20.66
C ALA A 307 22.20 10.81 20.43
N ALA A 308 22.62 11.17 19.21
CA ALA A 308 23.08 12.51 18.85
C ALA A 308 21.98 13.59 18.96
N ASP A 309 20.70 13.27 18.64
CA ASP A 309 19.61 14.26 18.66
C ASP A 309 19.06 14.57 20.08
N VAL A 310 19.44 13.76 21.08
CA VAL A 310 19.01 13.94 22.48
C VAL A 310 19.87 14.99 23.18
N GLU A 311 21.15 15.11 22.82
CA GLU A 311 22.05 16.09 23.39
C GLU A 311 21.81 17.51 22.86
N GLU A 312 21.51 17.66 21.56
CA GLU A 312 21.20 18.96 20.95
C GLU A 312 19.90 19.57 21.49
N LYS A 313 18.85 18.77 21.70
CA LYS A 313 17.60 19.25 22.32
C LYS A 313 17.75 19.56 23.82
N LYS A 314 18.65 18.90 24.55
CA LYS A 314 18.96 19.26 25.95
C LYS A 314 19.76 20.55 26.03
N ALA A 315 20.68 20.82 25.11
CA ALA A 315 21.44 22.04 25.04
C ALA A 315 20.55 23.27 24.71
N ALA A 316 19.63 23.10 23.73
CA ALA A 316 18.72 24.18 23.35
C ALA A 316 17.66 24.54 24.42
N THR A 317 17.35 23.61 25.33
CA THR A 317 16.41 23.88 26.47
C THR A 317 17.11 24.48 27.68
N ALA A 318 18.45 24.43 27.76
CA ALA A 318 19.22 24.95 28.86
C ALA A 318 19.63 26.44 28.69
N GLU A 319 19.45 27.05 27.52
CA GLU A 319 19.86 28.42 27.20
C GLU A 319 18.71 29.45 27.19
N ALA A 320 17.55 29.17 27.77
CA ALA A 320 16.50 30.17 27.89
C ALA A 320 16.82 31.16 29.05
N PRO A 321 17.00 32.46 28.81
CA PRO A 321 17.34 33.40 29.86
C PRO A 321 16.19 33.62 30.83
N VAL A 322 16.47 33.50 32.13
CA VAL A 322 15.54 33.87 33.21
C VAL A 322 15.32 35.38 33.16
N VAL A 323 14.17 35.82 32.73
CA VAL A 323 13.74 37.23 32.83
C VAL A 323 13.31 37.48 34.27
N THR A 324 14.19 38.12 35.04
CA THR A 324 13.85 38.68 36.35
C THR A 324 13.02 39.91 36.16
N GLN A 325 11.76 39.91 36.64
CA GLN A 325 10.95 41.12 36.81
C GLN A 325 11.47 41.91 38.02
N PRO A 326 11.56 43.25 37.91
CA PRO A 326 11.86 44.06 39.06
C PRO A 326 10.60 44.29 39.94
N ALA A 327 10.77 44.14 41.24
CA ALA A 327 9.76 44.46 42.23
C ALA A 327 9.55 45.98 42.30
N ILE A 328 8.25 46.41 42.29
CA ILE A 328 7.74 47.66 42.88
C ILE A 328 6.66 47.28 43.87
#